data_883a73449bdbbf44c516a9c934d5e7a6
#
_entry.id   883a73449bdbbf44c516a9c934d5e7a6
#
_cell.length_a   1.000
_cell.length_b   1.000
_cell.length_c   1.000
_cell.angle_alpha   90.00
_cell.angle_beta   90.00
_cell.angle_gamma   90.00
#
_symmetry.space_group_name_H-M   'P 1'
#
loop_
_entity.id
_entity.type
_entity.pdbx_description
1 polymer ?
#
loop_
_entity_poly.entity_id
_entity_poly.type
_entity_poly.pdbx_seq_one_letter_code
_entity_poly.pdbx_strand_id
1 'polypeptide(L)'
;DLKIAGLKKTKKGSFATSATVLEDLAFKGHQFPKLVLDWRQVSKLKNTYSDSLPEHINSKTKRVHTSFLLAATTTGRLASSEPNLQNIPIKTEDGKEIRKAFVAKKDHVLISADYNQIEMRILSDLANVKELKKAFKNNEDIHSLTASQIFNTDIKKINEDQRRKAKAINFGIIYGISQYGLAKQINVSNYEAEE
;
A
#
# COMPACT_ATOMS: atom_id res chain seq x y z
N ASP A 1 -27.00 19.70 4.96
CA ASP A 1 -26.07 20.83 5.03
C ASP A 1 -25.19 20.74 6.27
N LEU A 2 -24.01 20.14 6.11
CA LEU A 2 -23.09 19.91 7.23
C LEU A 2 -22.32 21.18 7.66
N LYS A 3 -22.57 22.32 7.02
CA LYS A 3 -21.95 23.64 7.28
C LYS A 3 -20.44 23.58 7.56
N ILE A 4 -19.70 22.71 6.86
CA ILE A 4 -18.26 22.58 7.02
C ILE A 4 -17.61 23.75 6.30
N ALA A 5 -16.96 24.63 7.05
CA ALA A 5 -16.21 25.75 6.49
C ALA A 5 -14.91 25.29 5.81
N GLY A 6 -14.47 26.04 4.79
CA GLY A 6 -13.16 25.79 4.15
C GLY A 6 -13.06 24.59 3.23
N LEU A 7 -14.20 24.05 2.77
CA LEU A 7 -14.22 22.94 1.81
C LEU A 7 -13.58 23.36 0.47
N LYS A 8 -12.59 22.59 0.01
CA LYS A 8 -11.99 22.77 -1.31
C LYS A 8 -13.00 22.47 -2.40
N LYS A 9 -13.02 23.29 -3.46
CA LYS A 9 -13.84 23.06 -4.65
C LYS A 9 -13.00 22.48 -5.77
N THR A 10 -13.64 21.66 -6.61
CA THR A 10 -13.08 21.18 -7.87
C THR A 10 -13.04 22.30 -8.90
N LYS A 11 -12.32 22.11 -10.01
CA LYS A 11 -12.30 23.07 -11.14
C LYS A 11 -13.70 23.34 -11.71
N LYS A 12 -14.66 22.45 -11.51
CA LYS A 12 -16.08 22.58 -11.96
C LYS A 12 -16.99 23.22 -10.89
N GLY A 13 -16.43 23.71 -9.78
CA GLY A 13 -17.18 24.40 -8.72
C GLY A 13 -17.86 23.50 -7.68
N SER A 14 -17.87 22.18 -7.88
CA SER A 14 -18.40 21.22 -6.89
C SER A 14 -17.41 21.02 -5.73
N PHE A 15 -17.88 20.64 -4.56
CA PHE A 15 -17.00 20.32 -3.44
C PHE A 15 -16.12 19.10 -3.74
N ALA A 16 -14.84 19.22 -3.40
CA ALA A 16 -13.90 18.12 -3.56
C ALA A 16 -14.19 17.04 -2.50
N THR A 17 -14.38 15.81 -2.96
CA THR A 17 -14.62 14.63 -2.11
C THR A 17 -13.58 13.54 -2.33
N SER A 18 -12.33 13.93 -2.67
CA SER A 18 -11.24 12.97 -2.75
C SER A 18 -10.99 12.31 -1.39
N ALA A 19 -10.39 11.12 -1.38
CA ALA A 19 -10.08 10.41 -0.14
C ALA A 19 -9.30 11.31 0.83
N THR A 20 -8.27 12.01 0.36
CA THR A 20 -7.44 12.92 1.18
C THR A 20 -8.27 14.01 1.84
N VAL A 21 -9.22 14.64 1.11
CA VAL A 21 -10.06 15.70 1.67
C VAL A 21 -11.01 15.14 2.74
N LEU A 22 -11.59 13.97 2.49
CA LEU A 22 -12.49 13.32 3.45
C LEU A 22 -11.73 12.81 4.69
N GLU A 23 -10.51 12.29 4.51
CA GLU A 23 -9.64 11.89 5.62
C GLU A 23 -9.26 13.08 6.51
N ASP A 24 -8.88 14.22 5.91
CA ASP A 24 -8.58 15.44 6.65
C ASP A 24 -9.80 15.95 7.46
N LEU A 25 -11.01 15.83 6.89
CA LEU A 25 -12.24 16.21 7.58
C LEU A 25 -12.60 15.21 8.70
N ALA A 26 -12.42 13.91 8.45
CA ALA A 26 -12.64 12.89 9.47
C ALA A 26 -11.66 13.05 10.64
N PHE A 27 -10.40 13.37 10.35
CA PHE A 27 -9.38 13.68 11.36
C PHE A 27 -9.75 14.90 12.22
N LYS A 28 -10.42 15.91 11.63
CA LYS A 28 -10.97 17.07 12.35
C LYS A 28 -12.23 16.76 13.16
N GLY A 29 -12.65 15.49 13.25
CA GLY A 29 -13.79 15.05 14.06
C GLY A 29 -15.14 15.03 13.34
N HIS A 30 -15.19 15.28 12.02
CA HIS A 30 -16.45 15.19 11.28
C HIS A 30 -16.81 13.73 10.99
N GLN A 31 -17.91 13.24 11.55
CA GLN A 31 -18.33 11.83 11.40
C GLN A 31 -18.79 11.47 9.99
N PHE A 32 -19.51 12.37 9.30
CA PHE A 32 -20.03 12.07 7.96
C PHE A 32 -18.96 11.76 6.92
N PRO A 33 -17.83 12.50 6.81
CA PRO A 33 -16.71 12.13 5.95
C PRO A 33 -16.18 10.73 6.24
N LYS A 34 -16.09 10.33 7.51
CA LYS A 34 -15.69 8.99 7.90
C LYS A 34 -16.65 7.92 7.37
N LEU A 35 -17.95 8.11 7.56
CA LEU A 35 -18.96 7.19 7.04
C LEU A 35 -18.92 7.09 5.50
N VAL A 36 -18.64 8.20 4.80
CA VAL A 36 -18.47 8.16 3.34
C VAL A 36 -17.22 7.37 2.92
N LEU A 37 -16.13 7.48 3.66
CA LEU A 37 -14.92 6.69 3.42
C LEU A 37 -15.19 5.20 3.63
N ASP A 38 -15.82 4.84 4.74
CA ASP A 38 -16.17 3.46 5.08
C ASP A 38 -17.12 2.87 4.02
N TRP A 39 -18.15 3.62 3.64
CA TRP A 39 -19.08 3.21 2.57
C TRP A 39 -18.36 3.01 1.23
N ARG A 40 -17.44 3.91 0.85
CA ARG A 40 -16.67 3.78 -0.39
C ARG A 40 -15.79 2.55 -0.37
N GLN A 41 -15.18 2.24 0.76
CA GLN A 41 -14.36 1.04 0.92
C GLN A 41 -15.19 -0.22 0.68
N VAL A 42 -16.32 -0.36 1.37
CA VAL A 42 -17.22 -1.53 1.22
C VAL A 42 -17.80 -1.59 -0.19
N SER A 43 -18.26 -0.45 -0.74
CA SER A 43 -18.78 -0.41 -2.10
C SER A 43 -17.76 -0.80 -3.15
N LYS A 44 -16.49 -0.40 -2.97
CA LYS A 44 -15.40 -0.82 -3.85
C LYS A 44 -15.17 -2.32 -3.79
N LEU A 45 -15.15 -2.90 -2.58
CA LEU A 45 -15.00 -4.35 -2.40
C LEU A 45 -16.15 -5.11 -3.06
N LYS A 46 -17.38 -4.65 -2.83
CA LYS A 46 -18.57 -5.23 -3.44
C LYS A 46 -18.48 -5.18 -4.98
N ASN A 47 -18.36 -3.99 -5.55
CA ASN A 47 -18.44 -3.81 -7.00
C ASN A 47 -17.26 -4.44 -7.74
N THR A 48 -16.05 -4.40 -7.16
CA THR A 48 -14.84 -4.89 -7.83
C THR A 48 -14.66 -6.40 -7.69
N TYR A 49 -15.09 -6.97 -6.56
CA TYR A 49 -14.82 -8.38 -6.26
C TYR A 49 -16.10 -9.20 -6.14
N SER A 50 -17.02 -8.90 -5.21
CA SER A 50 -18.17 -9.77 -4.97
C SER A 50 -19.13 -9.84 -6.16
N ASP A 51 -19.37 -8.74 -6.82
CA ASP A 51 -20.27 -8.67 -7.96
C ASP A 51 -19.55 -9.02 -9.28
N SER A 52 -18.38 -8.45 -9.50
CA SER A 52 -17.68 -8.56 -10.79
C SER A 52 -16.96 -9.89 -10.99
N LEU A 53 -16.29 -10.46 -9.97
CA LEU A 53 -15.51 -11.69 -10.18
C LEU A 53 -16.35 -12.89 -10.65
N PRO A 54 -17.58 -13.12 -10.14
CA PRO A 54 -18.41 -14.21 -10.64
C PRO A 54 -18.76 -14.12 -12.12
N GLU A 55 -18.84 -12.89 -12.68
CA GLU A 55 -19.12 -12.67 -14.10
C GLU A 55 -17.96 -13.14 -15.01
N HIS A 56 -16.74 -13.19 -14.46
CA HIS A 56 -15.54 -13.68 -15.14
C HIS A 56 -15.32 -15.19 -15.01
N ILE A 57 -16.25 -15.93 -14.40
CA ILE A 57 -16.11 -17.39 -14.29
C ILE A 57 -16.26 -18.04 -15.67
N ASN A 58 -15.22 -18.68 -16.13
CA ASN A 58 -15.23 -19.41 -17.38
C ASN A 58 -16.19 -20.61 -17.29
N SER A 59 -17.12 -20.75 -18.23
CA SER A 59 -18.17 -21.77 -18.22
C SER A 59 -17.64 -23.20 -18.30
N LYS A 60 -16.47 -23.41 -18.92
CA LYS A 60 -15.84 -24.73 -19.08
C LYS A 60 -14.99 -25.11 -17.87
N THR A 61 -14.12 -24.21 -17.41
CA THR A 61 -13.17 -24.49 -16.32
C THR A 61 -13.76 -24.25 -14.94
N LYS A 62 -14.87 -23.51 -14.84
CA LYS A 62 -15.51 -23.05 -13.59
C LYS A 62 -14.56 -22.22 -12.71
N ARG A 63 -13.59 -21.55 -13.33
CA ARG A 63 -12.57 -20.74 -12.67
C ARG A 63 -12.46 -19.38 -13.35
N VAL A 64 -11.94 -18.39 -12.61
CA VAL A 64 -11.59 -17.08 -13.13
C VAL A 64 -10.19 -17.14 -13.73
N HIS A 65 -10.02 -16.60 -14.92
CA HIS A 65 -8.75 -16.50 -15.63
C HIS A 65 -8.50 -15.04 -15.96
N THR A 66 -7.36 -14.52 -15.55
CA THR A 66 -6.91 -13.17 -15.92
C THR A 66 -6.04 -13.20 -17.16
N SER A 67 -5.94 -12.09 -17.85
CA SER A 67 -4.93 -11.86 -18.89
C SER A 67 -3.74 -11.11 -18.31
N PHE A 68 -2.53 -11.66 -18.45
CA PHE A 68 -1.30 -11.00 -18.04
C PHE A 68 -0.66 -10.24 -19.20
N LEU A 69 -0.38 -8.96 -18.99
CA LEU A 69 0.20 -8.05 -19.97
C LEU A 69 1.65 -7.74 -19.57
N LEU A 70 2.61 -8.18 -20.40
CA LEU A 70 4.05 -8.07 -20.11
C LEU A 70 4.62 -6.65 -20.35
N ALA A 71 4.02 -5.86 -21.21
CA ALA A 71 4.54 -4.56 -21.64
C ALA A 71 3.54 -3.40 -21.44
N ALA A 72 2.66 -3.53 -20.44
CA ALA A 72 1.61 -2.54 -20.20
C ALA A 72 2.02 -1.43 -19.22
N THR A 73 3.18 -1.56 -18.56
CA THR A 73 3.65 -0.59 -17.57
C THR A 73 4.99 0.00 -17.98
N THR A 74 5.23 1.28 -17.67
CA THR A 74 6.51 1.96 -17.92
C THR A 74 7.65 1.43 -17.05
N THR A 75 7.32 0.74 -15.97
CA THR A 75 8.29 0.19 -15.00
C THR A 75 8.71 -1.24 -15.32
N GLY A 76 8.16 -1.87 -16.37
CA GLY A 76 8.41 -3.28 -16.68
C GLY A 76 7.68 -4.27 -15.75
N ARG A 77 6.82 -3.80 -14.85
CA ARG A 77 5.98 -4.68 -14.03
C ARG A 77 4.90 -5.34 -14.86
N LEU A 78 4.54 -6.57 -14.48
CA LEU A 78 3.40 -7.28 -15.04
C LEU A 78 2.10 -6.55 -14.69
N ALA A 79 1.17 -6.46 -15.63
CA ALA A 79 -0.19 -6.02 -15.37
C ALA A 79 -1.18 -7.19 -15.56
N SER A 80 -2.29 -7.13 -14.85
CA SER A 80 -3.37 -8.13 -14.89
C SER A 80 -4.68 -7.43 -15.27
N SER A 81 -5.41 -7.99 -16.23
CA SER A 81 -6.68 -7.42 -16.71
C SER A 81 -7.71 -8.51 -17.02
N GLU A 82 -8.95 -8.14 -16.98
CA GLU A 82 -10.13 -8.95 -17.35
C GLU A 82 -10.23 -10.31 -16.64
N PRO A 83 -10.29 -10.35 -15.31
CA PRO A 83 -10.28 -9.25 -14.35
C PRO A 83 -8.88 -8.93 -13.81
N ASN A 84 -8.69 -7.76 -13.21
CA ASN A 84 -7.44 -7.45 -12.51
C ASN A 84 -7.38 -8.20 -11.17
N LEU A 85 -6.52 -9.20 -11.06
CA LEU A 85 -6.30 -10.00 -9.86
C LEU A 85 -5.09 -9.55 -9.02
N GLN A 86 -4.32 -8.55 -9.46
CA GLN A 86 -3.18 -8.04 -8.69
C GLN A 86 -3.58 -7.11 -7.54
N ASN A 87 -4.80 -6.58 -7.56
CA ASN A 87 -5.29 -5.61 -6.57
C ASN A 87 -6.20 -6.22 -5.50
N ILE A 88 -6.21 -7.56 -5.35
CA ILE A 88 -7.01 -8.23 -4.32
C ILE A 88 -6.55 -7.74 -2.94
N PRO A 89 -7.45 -7.16 -2.13
CA PRO A 89 -7.07 -6.55 -0.86
C PRO A 89 -6.58 -7.60 0.15
N ILE A 90 -5.67 -7.19 1.03
CA ILE A 90 -5.09 -8.04 2.07
C ILE A 90 -5.04 -7.36 3.44
N LYS A 91 -5.12 -6.01 3.48
CA LYS A 91 -4.88 -5.25 4.71
C LYS A 91 -6.09 -5.22 5.65
N THR A 92 -7.31 -5.30 5.12
CA THR A 92 -8.55 -5.26 5.90
C THR A 92 -9.12 -6.65 6.10
N GLU A 93 -9.90 -6.85 7.15
CA GLU A 93 -10.55 -8.15 7.41
C GLU A 93 -11.48 -8.55 6.25
N ASP A 94 -12.31 -7.62 5.75
CA ASP A 94 -13.17 -7.88 4.57
C ASP A 94 -12.35 -8.28 3.34
N GLY A 95 -11.17 -7.67 3.16
CA GLY A 95 -10.26 -8.03 2.08
C GLY A 95 -9.69 -9.44 2.24
N LYS A 96 -9.38 -9.85 3.47
CA LYS A 96 -8.95 -11.23 3.76
C LYS A 96 -10.06 -12.25 3.49
N GLU A 97 -11.32 -11.90 3.80
CA GLU A 97 -12.46 -12.75 3.47
C GLU A 97 -12.60 -12.99 1.96
N ILE A 98 -12.44 -11.93 1.15
CA ILE A 98 -12.43 -12.06 -0.32
C ILE A 98 -11.34 -13.02 -0.77
N ARG A 99 -10.14 -12.98 -0.16
CA ARG A 99 -9.04 -13.90 -0.50
C ARG A 99 -9.38 -15.37 -0.25
N LYS A 100 -10.23 -15.68 0.71
CA LYS A 100 -10.64 -17.08 0.98
C LYS A 100 -11.42 -17.70 -0.18
N ALA A 101 -12.02 -16.89 -1.06
CA ALA A 101 -12.68 -17.38 -2.27
C ALA A 101 -11.69 -17.93 -3.32
N PHE A 102 -10.40 -17.59 -3.21
CA PHE A 102 -9.36 -18.07 -4.12
C PHE A 102 -8.79 -19.39 -3.59
N VAL A 103 -9.24 -20.48 -4.19
CA VAL A 103 -8.89 -21.84 -3.77
C VAL A 103 -8.10 -22.56 -4.85
N ALA A 104 -7.23 -23.47 -4.44
CA ALA A 104 -6.55 -24.36 -5.36
C ALA A 104 -7.53 -25.33 -6.05
N LYS A 105 -7.14 -25.84 -7.21
CA LYS A 105 -7.85 -26.98 -7.83
C LYS A 105 -7.72 -28.21 -6.92
N LYS A 106 -8.66 -29.15 -7.01
CA LYS A 106 -8.58 -30.43 -6.29
C LYS A 106 -7.20 -31.07 -6.50
N ASP A 107 -6.62 -31.60 -5.44
CA ASP A 107 -5.30 -32.24 -5.42
C ASP A 107 -4.13 -31.28 -5.75
N HIS A 108 -4.33 -29.95 -5.60
CA HIS A 108 -3.33 -28.92 -5.78
C HIS A 108 -3.30 -28.00 -4.55
N VAL A 109 -2.20 -27.27 -4.40
CA VAL A 109 -2.02 -26.23 -3.37
C VAL A 109 -1.68 -24.88 -4.02
N LEU A 110 -2.03 -23.79 -3.35
CA LEU A 110 -1.55 -22.46 -3.70
C LEU A 110 -0.20 -22.23 -3.01
N ILE A 111 0.80 -21.87 -3.79
CA ILE A 111 2.11 -21.46 -3.28
C ILE A 111 2.24 -19.96 -3.51
N SER A 112 2.53 -19.20 -2.45
CA SER A 112 2.88 -17.78 -2.53
C SER A 112 4.34 -17.61 -2.17
N ALA A 113 5.12 -17.11 -3.12
CA ALA A 113 6.53 -16.80 -2.92
C ALA A 113 6.77 -15.33 -3.30
N ASP A 114 7.45 -14.60 -2.43
CA ASP A 114 7.78 -13.19 -2.64
C ASP A 114 9.26 -12.95 -2.36
N TYR A 115 9.90 -12.14 -3.21
CA TYR A 115 11.29 -11.75 -2.99
C TYR A 115 11.38 -10.79 -1.80
N ASN A 116 12.15 -11.18 -0.80
CA ASN A 116 12.34 -10.35 0.39
C ASN A 116 13.11 -9.07 0.04
N GLN A 117 12.42 -7.92 0.09
CA GLN A 117 12.99 -6.58 -0.07
C GLN A 117 13.84 -6.41 -1.35
N ILE A 118 13.40 -6.97 -2.47
CA ILE A 118 14.20 -7.02 -3.71
C ILE A 118 14.62 -5.63 -4.19
N GLU A 119 13.75 -4.63 -4.09
CA GLU A 119 14.03 -3.25 -4.52
C GLU A 119 15.16 -2.63 -3.70
N MET A 120 15.16 -2.84 -2.37
CA MET A 120 16.23 -2.39 -1.48
C MET A 120 17.57 -3.11 -1.76
N ARG A 121 17.50 -4.40 -2.09
CA ARG A 121 18.70 -5.19 -2.46
C ARG A 121 19.33 -4.68 -3.74
N ILE A 122 18.50 -4.44 -4.76
CA ILE A 122 18.94 -3.86 -6.04
C ILE A 122 19.53 -2.47 -5.81
N LEU A 123 18.83 -1.61 -5.05
CA LEU A 123 19.33 -0.27 -4.72
C LEU A 123 20.68 -0.33 -4.00
N SER A 124 20.81 -1.20 -3.01
CA SER A 124 22.06 -1.33 -2.25
C SER A 124 23.23 -1.69 -3.14
N ASP A 125 23.00 -2.45 -4.19
CA ASP A 125 24.03 -2.87 -5.15
C ASP A 125 24.34 -1.78 -6.18
N LEU A 126 23.33 -1.21 -6.82
CA LEU A 126 23.47 -0.16 -7.82
C LEU A 126 24.07 1.13 -7.26
N ALA A 127 23.64 1.54 -6.07
CA ALA A 127 24.17 2.74 -5.38
C ALA A 127 25.41 2.43 -4.53
N ASN A 128 25.86 1.19 -4.49
CA ASN A 128 27.02 0.70 -3.73
C ASN A 128 26.98 1.10 -2.23
N VAL A 129 25.81 1.01 -1.59
CA VAL A 129 25.61 1.36 -0.18
C VAL A 129 26.15 0.21 0.68
N LYS A 130 27.37 0.37 1.21
CA LYS A 130 28.10 -0.67 1.92
C LYS A 130 27.38 -1.20 3.16
N GLU A 131 26.72 -0.31 3.90
CA GLU A 131 25.97 -0.63 5.12
C GLU A 131 24.78 -1.55 4.80
N LEU A 132 24.02 -1.24 3.75
CA LEU A 132 22.90 -2.07 3.30
C LEU A 132 23.38 -3.43 2.77
N LYS A 133 24.47 -3.45 1.98
CA LYS A 133 25.07 -4.71 1.50
C LYS A 133 25.49 -5.60 2.67
N LYS A 134 26.14 -5.03 3.69
CA LYS A 134 26.56 -5.76 4.89
C LYS A 134 25.35 -6.31 5.65
N ALA A 135 24.32 -5.48 5.86
CA ALA A 135 23.11 -5.87 6.56
C ALA A 135 22.37 -7.01 5.84
N PHE A 136 22.22 -6.93 4.51
CA PHE A 136 21.64 -8.02 3.72
C PHE A 136 22.46 -9.32 3.78
N LYS A 137 23.79 -9.23 3.74
CA LYS A 137 24.67 -10.39 3.87
C LYS A 137 24.52 -11.08 5.23
N ASN A 138 24.27 -10.29 6.28
CA ASN A 138 24.09 -10.77 7.65
C ASN A 138 22.65 -11.17 7.96
N ASN A 139 21.71 -11.07 7.00
CA ASN A 139 20.27 -11.24 7.22
C ASN A 139 19.68 -10.31 8.31
N GLU A 140 20.23 -9.10 8.45
CA GLU A 140 19.73 -8.11 9.38
C GLU A 140 18.47 -7.45 8.84
N ASP A 141 17.57 -7.02 9.74
CA ASP A 141 16.38 -6.27 9.37
C ASP A 141 16.73 -4.82 9.06
N ILE A 142 16.74 -4.49 7.76
CA ILE A 142 17.09 -3.16 7.25
C ILE A 142 16.23 -2.06 7.87
N HIS A 143 14.94 -2.32 8.10
CA HIS A 143 14.06 -1.31 8.68
C HIS A 143 14.38 -1.04 10.15
N SER A 144 14.77 -2.07 10.89
CA SER A 144 15.25 -1.90 12.26
C SER A 144 16.63 -1.22 12.30
N LEU A 145 17.51 -1.52 11.34
CA LEU A 145 18.80 -0.83 11.22
C LEU A 145 18.61 0.67 10.93
N THR A 146 17.78 1.02 9.96
CA THR A 146 17.43 2.41 9.66
C THR A 146 16.78 3.10 10.85
N ALA A 147 15.86 2.42 11.55
CA ALA A 147 15.24 2.95 12.75
C ALA A 147 16.28 3.24 13.86
N SER A 148 17.23 2.34 14.05
CA SER A 148 18.33 2.51 15.01
C SER A 148 19.14 3.77 14.73
N GLN A 149 19.43 4.04 13.45
CA GLN A 149 20.17 5.22 13.02
C GLN A 149 19.35 6.52 13.20
N ILE A 150 18.10 6.53 12.72
CA ILE A 150 17.24 7.73 12.77
C ILE A 150 16.88 8.11 14.22
N PHE A 151 16.54 7.13 15.05
CA PHE A 151 16.11 7.39 16.43
C PHE A 151 17.25 7.29 17.44
N ASN A 152 18.49 7.11 16.99
CA ASN A 152 19.68 6.93 17.84
C ASN A 152 19.43 5.94 18.99
N THR A 153 18.82 4.81 18.66
CA THR A 153 18.39 3.77 19.62
C THR A 153 19.02 2.44 19.25
N ASP A 154 19.42 1.65 20.26
CA ASP A 154 19.93 0.29 20.03
C ASP A 154 18.93 -0.54 19.19
N ILE A 155 19.43 -1.26 18.19
CA ILE A 155 18.60 -2.04 17.26
C ILE A 155 17.70 -3.05 17.99
N LYS A 156 18.16 -3.58 19.15
CA LYS A 156 17.40 -4.52 19.98
C LYS A 156 16.26 -3.87 20.76
N LYS A 157 16.26 -2.55 20.87
CA LYS A 157 15.27 -1.76 21.57
C LYS A 157 14.29 -1.07 20.65
N ILE A 158 14.43 -1.24 19.33
CA ILE A 158 13.53 -0.67 18.33
C ILE A 158 12.15 -1.29 18.50
N ASN A 159 11.14 -0.43 18.70
CA ASN A 159 9.75 -0.84 18.77
C ASN A 159 9.11 -0.89 17.36
N GLU A 160 7.91 -1.49 17.28
CA GLU A 160 7.19 -1.65 16.00
C GLU A 160 6.84 -0.31 15.33
N ASP A 161 6.55 0.75 16.09
CA ASP A 161 6.24 2.06 15.53
C ASP A 161 7.47 2.70 14.87
N GLN A 162 8.61 2.66 15.55
CA GLN A 162 9.89 3.14 15.01
C GLN A 162 10.27 2.35 13.75
N ARG A 163 10.13 1.03 13.78
CA ARG A 163 10.38 0.17 12.63
C ARG A 163 9.44 0.48 11.46
N ARG A 164 8.17 0.74 11.73
CA ARG A 164 7.17 1.14 10.73
C ARG A 164 7.51 2.49 10.10
N LYS A 165 7.92 3.48 10.89
CA LYS A 165 8.37 4.78 10.40
C LYS A 165 9.61 4.64 9.52
N ALA A 166 10.62 3.91 9.96
CA ALA A 166 11.82 3.64 9.16
C ALA A 166 11.50 2.91 7.85
N LYS A 167 10.56 1.97 7.86
CA LYS A 167 10.06 1.34 6.64
C LYS A 167 9.45 2.35 5.68
N ALA A 168 8.65 3.28 6.18
CA ALA A 168 8.04 4.35 5.39
C ALA A 168 9.10 5.28 4.77
N ILE A 169 10.14 5.62 5.54
CA ILE A 169 11.29 6.44 5.09
C ILE A 169 12.05 5.71 3.99
N ASN A 170 12.44 4.46 4.22
CA ASN A 170 13.21 3.68 3.25
C ASN A 170 12.50 3.58 1.89
N PHE A 171 11.23 3.25 1.88
CA PHE A 171 10.45 3.20 0.64
C PHE A 171 10.17 4.60 0.09
N GLY A 172 9.95 5.58 0.97
CA GLY A 172 9.76 6.96 0.57
C GLY A 172 10.94 7.49 -0.24
N ILE A 173 12.16 7.27 0.23
CA ILE A 173 13.39 7.66 -0.47
C ILE A 173 13.50 6.97 -1.83
N ILE A 174 13.24 5.67 -1.90
CA ILE A 174 13.30 4.90 -3.16
C ILE A 174 12.33 5.43 -4.20
N TYR A 175 11.13 5.80 -3.77
CA TYR A 175 10.05 6.27 -4.66
C TYR A 175 10.02 7.80 -4.82
N GLY A 176 11.01 8.52 -4.28
CA GLY A 176 11.11 9.97 -4.42
C GLY A 176 9.99 10.72 -3.70
N ILE A 177 9.63 10.30 -2.49
CA ILE A 177 8.63 10.99 -1.68
C ILE A 177 9.10 12.42 -1.38
N SER A 178 8.18 13.39 -1.46
CA SER A 178 8.47 14.75 -1.03
C SER A 178 8.54 14.83 0.50
N GLN A 179 9.30 15.77 1.03
CA GLN A 179 9.36 16.12 2.45
C GLN A 179 7.95 16.22 3.08
N TYR A 180 7.03 16.94 2.44
CA TYR A 180 5.65 17.05 2.91
C TYR A 180 4.92 15.70 2.95
N GLY A 181 5.12 14.85 1.94
CA GLY A 181 4.55 13.51 1.89
C GLY A 181 5.09 12.63 3.01
N LEU A 182 6.39 12.69 3.27
CA LEU A 182 7.05 11.95 4.34
C LEU A 182 6.56 12.39 5.71
N ALA A 183 6.56 13.71 5.98
CA ALA A 183 6.08 14.30 7.23
C ALA A 183 4.66 13.81 7.59
N LYS A 184 3.75 13.81 6.60
CA LYS A 184 2.38 13.29 6.78
C LYS A 184 2.34 11.79 7.05
N GLN A 185 3.20 11.02 6.37
CA GLN A 185 3.20 9.56 6.45
C GLN A 185 3.69 9.03 7.81
N ILE A 186 4.69 9.66 8.38
CA ILE A 186 5.29 9.27 9.66
C ILE A 186 4.83 10.15 10.84
N ASN A 187 3.92 11.09 10.58
CA ASN A 187 3.32 12.01 11.55
C ASN A 187 4.37 12.82 12.34
N VAL A 188 5.20 13.52 11.60
CA VAL A 188 6.21 14.47 12.13
C VAL A 188 6.04 15.83 11.46
N SER A 189 6.78 16.86 11.95
CA SER A 189 6.82 18.16 11.30
C SER A 189 7.54 18.10 9.95
N ASN A 190 7.27 19.07 9.06
CA ASN A 190 8.01 19.18 7.80
C ASN A 190 9.51 19.38 8.02
N TYR A 191 9.89 20.08 9.09
CA TYR A 191 11.28 20.31 9.46
C TYR A 191 12.01 19.00 9.80
N GLU A 192 11.38 18.16 10.66
CA GLU A 192 11.93 16.84 11.00
C GLU A 192 11.97 15.86 9.83
N ALA A 193 11.14 16.06 8.81
CA ALA A 193 11.15 15.22 7.60
C ALA A 193 12.17 15.71 6.56
N GLU A 194 12.78 16.88 6.74
CA GLU A 194 13.83 17.43 5.88
C GLU A 194 15.22 16.93 6.28
N GLU A 195 15.47 16.75 7.59
CA GLU A 195 16.69 16.15 8.13
C GLU A 195 16.81 14.66 7.78
#